data_ff629ab61abd96c0771fe75fbaf5abc7
#
_entry.id   ff629ab61abd96c0771fe75fbaf5abc7
#
_cell.length_a   1.000
_cell.length_b   1.000
_cell.length_c   1.000
_cell.angle_alpha   90.00
_cell.angle_beta   90.00
_cell.angle_gamma   90.00
#
_symmetry.space_group_name_H-M   'P 1'
#
loop_
_entity.id
_entity.type
_entity.pdbx_description
1 polymer ?
#
loop_
_entity_poly.entity_id
_entity_poly.type
_entity_poly.pdbx_seq_one_letter_code
_entity_poly.pdbx_strand_id
1 'polypeptide(L)'
;MINFQDTEYFSSSSSFRLLPPPAVLNLQKVDRDTQVQGLVAKHREGLNSQELRAGVIQKISDNPEFKSIMLAPYLRDGIPVSIESTVAYSINVTPPSDGRPRFIISATSRSPKGAMLVADIVQVEYEKLHKSRKSQQVESVRDLLENLLKQSLEKEQFLGEEMSLYKKDL
;
A
#
# COMPACT_ATOMS: atom_id res chain seq x y z
N MET A 1 -22.29 -41.53 -9.70
CA MET A 1 -21.27 -40.85 -10.53
C MET A 1 -21.20 -39.40 -10.08
N ILE A 2 -20.14 -39.03 -9.41
CA ILE A 2 -19.91 -37.62 -9.05
C ILE A 2 -19.23 -36.99 -10.26
N ASN A 3 -19.96 -36.17 -11.00
CA ASN A 3 -19.36 -35.35 -12.06
C ASN A 3 -18.51 -34.26 -11.39
N PHE A 4 -17.22 -34.45 -11.34
CA PHE A 4 -16.27 -33.36 -11.14
C PHE A 4 -16.34 -32.48 -12.39
N GLN A 5 -17.17 -31.45 -12.36
CA GLN A 5 -17.05 -30.35 -13.32
C GLN A 5 -15.71 -29.65 -13.03
N ASP A 6 -14.79 -29.77 -13.97
CA ASP A 6 -13.55 -29.00 -13.94
C ASP A 6 -13.91 -27.51 -13.83
N THR A 7 -13.68 -26.94 -12.67
CA THR A 7 -13.96 -25.53 -12.43
C THR A 7 -12.85 -24.72 -13.06
N GLU A 8 -13.10 -24.15 -14.22
CA GLU A 8 -12.13 -23.28 -14.89
C GLU A 8 -11.91 -22.00 -14.09
N TYR A 9 -10.64 -21.69 -13.82
CA TYR A 9 -10.22 -20.42 -13.26
C TYR A 9 -9.43 -19.65 -14.30
N PHE A 10 -9.74 -18.36 -14.39
CA PHE A 10 -9.05 -17.41 -15.26
C PHE A 10 -8.11 -16.58 -14.39
N SER A 11 -6.96 -16.23 -14.94
CA SER A 11 -6.00 -15.36 -14.29
C SER A 11 -5.77 -14.08 -15.09
N SER A 12 -5.62 -12.97 -14.40
CA SER A 12 -5.23 -11.68 -14.96
C SER A 12 -4.13 -11.08 -14.11
N SER A 13 -3.27 -10.29 -14.71
CA SER A 13 -2.19 -9.64 -13.97
C SER A 13 -2.08 -8.16 -14.31
N SER A 14 -1.84 -7.36 -13.28
CA SER A 14 -1.45 -5.97 -13.36
C SER A 14 -0.04 -5.80 -12.80
N SER A 15 0.71 -4.81 -13.22
CA SER A 15 2.06 -4.62 -12.72
C SER A 15 2.46 -3.15 -12.62
N PHE A 16 3.28 -2.83 -11.62
CA PHE A 16 3.89 -1.52 -11.47
C PHE A 16 5.37 -1.65 -11.09
N ARG A 17 6.13 -0.59 -11.35
CA ARG A 17 7.54 -0.49 -10.99
C ARG A 17 7.72 0.53 -9.88
N LEU A 18 8.63 0.24 -8.95
CA LEU A 18 9.06 1.23 -7.98
C LEU A 18 10.08 2.16 -8.66
N LEU A 19 9.81 3.45 -8.56
CA LEU A 19 10.82 4.45 -8.84
C LEU A 19 11.70 4.59 -7.59
N PRO A 20 13.03 4.52 -7.72
CA PRO A 20 13.91 4.79 -6.60
C PRO A 20 13.63 6.22 -6.12
N PRO A 21 13.69 6.46 -4.80
CA PRO A 21 13.59 7.81 -4.28
C PRO A 21 14.67 8.67 -4.95
N PRO A 22 14.37 9.94 -5.26
CA PRO A 22 15.41 10.84 -5.74
C PRO A 22 16.56 10.83 -4.74
N ALA A 23 17.79 10.88 -5.23
CA ALA A 23 19.01 10.90 -4.41
C ALA A 23 19.08 12.22 -3.61
N VAL A 24 18.20 12.38 -2.64
CA VAL A 24 18.16 13.49 -1.73
C VAL A 24 19.08 13.15 -0.56
N LEU A 25 20.25 13.79 -0.55
CA LEU A 25 21.17 13.92 0.60
C LEU A 25 21.31 12.63 1.43
N ASN A 26 22.09 11.69 0.92
CA ASN A 26 22.56 10.55 1.70
C ASN A 26 23.53 11.03 2.79
N LEU A 27 22.99 11.51 3.90
CA LEU A 27 23.76 11.79 5.13
C LEU A 27 24.27 10.50 5.80
N GLN A 28 23.77 9.34 5.39
CA GLN A 28 24.29 8.03 5.79
C GLN A 28 24.56 7.21 4.53
N LYS A 29 25.77 6.63 4.44
CA LYS A 29 26.13 5.63 3.43
C LYS A 29 25.38 4.31 3.68
N VAL A 30 24.07 4.31 3.49
CA VAL A 30 23.31 3.07 3.47
C VAL A 30 23.46 2.50 2.07
N ASP A 31 23.89 1.24 1.99
CA ASP A 31 24.03 0.53 0.74
C ASP A 31 22.72 0.57 -0.07
N ARG A 32 22.83 0.88 -1.35
CA ARG A 32 21.68 1.03 -2.27
C ARG A 32 20.82 -0.23 -2.29
N ASP A 33 21.45 -1.40 -2.23
CA ASP A 33 20.72 -2.68 -2.27
C ASP A 33 19.88 -2.88 -1.01
N THR A 34 20.39 -2.50 0.16
CA THR A 34 19.67 -2.53 1.42
C THR A 34 18.47 -1.58 1.41
N GLN A 35 18.61 -0.38 0.81
CA GLN A 35 17.50 0.56 0.65
C GLN A 35 16.40 0.00 -0.27
N VAL A 36 16.80 -0.61 -1.39
CA VAL A 36 15.85 -1.23 -2.34
C VAL A 36 15.13 -2.40 -1.68
N GLN A 37 15.82 -3.26 -0.94
CA GLN A 37 15.21 -4.38 -0.22
C GLN A 37 14.22 -3.90 0.85
N GLY A 38 14.56 -2.87 1.62
CA GLY A 38 13.66 -2.26 2.61
C GLY A 38 12.40 -1.69 1.94
N LEU A 39 12.56 -1.02 0.80
CA LEU A 39 11.44 -0.48 0.02
C LEU A 39 10.54 -1.60 -0.51
N VAL A 40 11.13 -2.68 -1.05
CA VAL A 40 10.39 -3.86 -1.52
C VAL A 40 9.61 -4.51 -0.38
N ALA A 41 10.22 -4.68 0.79
CA ALA A 41 9.57 -5.26 1.96
C ALA A 41 8.35 -4.43 2.39
N LYS A 42 8.50 -3.12 2.48
CA LYS A 42 7.41 -2.18 2.84
C LYS A 42 6.24 -2.23 1.85
N HIS A 43 6.53 -2.26 0.54
CA HIS A 43 5.48 -2.36 -0.47
C HIS A 43 4.80 -3.74 -0.47
N ARG A 44 5.57 -4.83 -0.24
CA ARG A 44 5.01 -6.17 -0.10
C ARG A 44 4.07 -6.27 1.09
N GLU A 45 4.45 -5.70 2.23
CA GLU A 45 3.61 -5.63 3.43
C GLU A 45 2.31 -4.85 3.14
N GLY A 46 2.40 -3.69 2.51
CA GLY A 46 1.22 -2.89 2.14
C GLY A 46 0.27 -3.62 1.19
N LEU A 47 0.82 -4.32 0.18
CA LEU A 47 0.05 -5.11 -0.79
C LEU A 47 -0.62 -6.35 -0.20
N ASN A 48 -0.03 -6.93 0.85
CA ASN A 48 -0.60 -8.07 1.58
C ASN A 48 -1.41 -7.64 2.82
N SER A 49 -1.60 -6.34 3.03
CA SER A 49 -2.31 -5.84 4.20
C SER A 49 -3.80 -6.19 4.17
N GLN A 50 -4.35 -6.46 5.35
CA GLN A 50 -5.78 -6.68 5.52
C GLN A 50 -6.59 -5.44 5.16
N GLU A 51 -6.04 -4.25 5.39
CA GLU A 51 -6.64 -2.96 5.02
C GLU A 51 -6.87 -2.86 3.50
N LEU A 52 -5.87 -3.21 2.69
CA LEU A 52 -6.03 -3.26 1.24
C LEU A 52 -7.09 -4.26 0.82
N ARG A 53 -7.04 -5.48 1.38
CA ARG A 53 -8.02 -6.52 1.07
C ARG A 53 -9.44 -6.07 1.40
N ALA A 54 -9.65 -5.46 2.55
CA ALA A 54 -10.95 -4.91 2.95
C ALA A 54 -11.42 -3.81 1.99
N GLY A 55 -10.54 -2.89 1.59
CA GLY A 55 -10.84 -1.85 0.61
C GLY A 55 -11.26 -2.41 -0.76
N VAL A 56 -10.57 -3.45 -1.24
CA VAL A 56 -10.92 -4.15 -2.49
C VAL A 56 -12.30 -4.80 -2.40
N ILE A 57 -12.58 -5.52 -1.32
CA ILE A 57 -13.88 -6.19 -1.07
C ILE A 57 -14.99 -5.14 -1.00
N GLN A 58 -14.77 -4.06 -0.25
CA GLN A 58 -15.74 -2.97 -0.14
C GLN A 58 -16.03 -2.34 -1.50
N LYS A 59 -14.98 -2.02 -2.27
CA LYS A 59 -15.12 -1.42 -3.61
C LYS A 59 -15.96 -2.26 -4.56
N ILE A 60 -15.79 -3.59 -4.50
CA ILE A 60 -16.59 -4.53 -5.31
C ILE A 60 -18.02 -4.60 -4.79
N SER A 61 -18.21 -4.64 -3.46
CA SER A 61 -19.52 -4.77 -2.83
C SER A 61 -20.41 -3.53 -3.04
N ASP A 62 -19.81 -2.34 -3.03
CA ASP A 62 -20.50 -1.07 -3.19
C ASP A 62 -20.92 -0.78 -4.64
N ASN A 63 -20.32 -1.49 -5.61
CA ASN A 63 -20.67 -1.33 -7.02
C ASN A 63 -21.50 -2.54 -7.51
N PRO A 64 -22.78 -2.35 -7.84
CA PRO A 64 -23.67 -3.43 -8.29
C PRO A 64 -23.17 -4.16 -9.54
N GLU A 65 -22.52 -3.45 -10.47
CA GLU A 65 -21.98 -4.03 -11.69
C GLU A 65 -20.78 -4.96 -11.35
N PHE A 66 -19.85 -4.49 -10.52
CA PHE A 66 -18.70 -5.29 -10.09
C PHE A 66 -19.14 -6.53 -9.31
N LYS A 67 -20.09 -6.34 -8.40
CA LYS A 67 -20.70 -7.43 -7.64
C LYS A 67 -21.34 -8.48 -8.58
N SER A 68 -22.06 -8.04 -9.60
CA SER A 68 -22.66 -8.92 -10.59
C SER A 68 -21.61 -9.70 -11.37
N ILE A 69 -20.53 -9.06 -11.84
CA ILE A 69 -19.43 -9.70 -12.56
C ILE A 69 -18.78 -10.80 -11.70
N MET A 70 -18.58 -10.56 -10.41
CA MET A 70 -17.93 -11.50 -9.51
C MET A 70 -18.83 -12.68 -9.14
N LEU A 71 -20.12 -12.44 -8.93
CA LEU A 71 -21.06 -13.47 -8.45
C LEU A 71 -21.72 -14.29 -9.58
N ALA A 72 -21.84 -13.73 -10.80
CA ALA A 72 -22.55 -14.38 -11.90
C ALA A 72 -22.11 -15.82 -12.19
N PRO A 73 -20.83 -16.21 -12.21
CA PRO A 73 -20.43 -17.59 -12.43
C PRO A 73 -20.94 -18.56 -11.36
N TYR A 74 -20.96 -18.10 -10.10
CA TYR A 74 -21.40 -18.93 -8.96
C TYR A 74 -22.93 -19.06 -8.91
N LEU A 75 -23.63 -17.95 -9.17
CA LEU A 75 -25.10 -17.97 -9.22
C LEU A 75 -25.63 -18.89 -10.32
N ARG A 76 -24.95 -18.90 -11.48
CA ARG A 76 -25.29 -19.81 -12.58
C ARG A 76 -25.15 -21.29 -12.17
N ASP A 77 -24.17 -21.60 -11.34
CA ASP A 77 -23.89 -22.94 -10.86
C ASP A 77 -24.68 -23.27 -9.57
N GLY A 78 -25.53 -22.35 -9.07
CA GLY A 78 -26.30 -22.51 -7.85
C GLY A 78 -25.48 -22.54 -6.56
N ILE A 79 -24.25 -22.00 -6.59
CA ILE A 79 -23.32 -22.02 -5.45
C ILE A 79 -23.47 -20.72 -4.64
N PRO A 80 -23.91 -20.78 -3.39
CA PRO A 80 -23.94 -19.60 -2.52
C PRO A 80 -22.51 -19.17 -2.18
N VAL A 81 -22.18 -17.92 -2.47
CA VAL A 81 -20.82 -17.40 -2.26
C VAL A 81 -20.88 -15.94 -1.82
N SER A 82 -19.95 -15.54 -0.95
CA SER A 82 -19.75 -14.14 -0.56
C SER A 82 -18.70 -13.46 -1.45
N ILE A 83 -18.73 -12.16 -1.55
CA ILE A 83 -17.69 -11.40 -2.29
C ILE A 83 -16.30 -11.68 -1.71
N GLU A 84 -16.16 -11.74 -0.39
CA GLU A 84 -14.87 -11.99 0.26
C GLU A 84 -14.22 -13.30 -0.20
N SER A 85 -15.03 -14.35 -0.43
CA SER A 85 -14.52 -15.65 -0.89
C SER A 85 -14.21 -15.68 -2.38
N THR A 86 -14.71 -14.73 -3.16
CA THR A 86 -14.43 -14.62 -4.60
C THR A 86 -13.20 -13.79 -4.92
N VAL A 87 -12.74 -12.95 -3.98
CA VAL A 87 -11.58 -12.09 -4.16
C VAL A 87 -10.30 -12.86 -3.84
N ALA A 88 -9.60 -13.29 -4.88
CA ALA A 88 -8.35 -14.02 -4.79
C ALA A 88 -7.26 -13.33 -5.65
N TYR A 89 -6.16 -12.94 -5.01
CA TYR A 89 -4.99 -12.40 -5.70
C TYR A 89 -3.71 -12.77 -4.96
N SER A 90 -2.60 -12.74 -5.67
CA SER A 90 -1.25 -12.95 -5.16
C SER A 90 -0.30 -11.87 -5.66
N ILE A 91 0.77 -11.66 -4.92
CA ILE A 91 1.77 -10.64 -5.22
C ILE A 91 3.11 -11.32 -5.47
N ASN A 92 3.67 -11.12 -6.65
CA ASN A 92 5.01 -11.53 -7.00
C ASN A 92 5.90 -10.31 -7.22
N VAL A 93 7.16 -10.43 -6.79
CA VAL A 93 8.17 -9.40 -7.02
C VAL A 93 9.25 -10.03 -7.89
N THR A 94 9.40 -9.50 -9.10
CA THR A 94 10.49 -9.92 -9.98
C THR A 94 11.75 -9.12 -9.67
N PRO A 95 12.91 -9.79 -9.54
CA PRO A 95 14.19 -9.10 -9.45
C PRO A 95 14.36 -8.20 -10.67
N PRO A 96 14.90 -7.01 -10.50
CA PRO A 96 15.05 -6.09 -11.61
C PRO A 96 16.19 -6.53 -12.53
N SER A 97 15.91 -6.61 -13.82
CA SER A 97 16.96 -6.64 -14.83
C SER A 97 17.65 -5.27 -14.99
N ASP A 98 16.99 -4.19 -14.52
CA ASP A 98 17.41 -2.78 -14.63
C ASP A 98 17.58 -2.08 -13.27
N GLY A 99 17.68 -2.84 -12.16
CA GLY A 99 17.78 -2.28 -10.81
C GLY A 99 16.45 -1.76 -10.22
N ARG A 100 15.32 -1.94 -10.94
CA ARG A 100 14.00 -1.46 -10.50
C ARG A 100 13.04 -2.62 -10.24
N PRO A 101 12.73 -2.93 -8.99
CA PRO A 101 11.82 -4.03 -8.67
C PRO A 101 10.45 -3.82 -9.28
N ARG A 102 9.93 -4.88 -9.91
CA ARG A 102 8.60 -4.91 -10.50
C ARG A 102 7.69 -5.75 -9.64
N PHE A 103 6.57 -5.19 -9.25
CA PHE A 103 5.48 -5.89 -8.58
C PHE A 103 4.47 -6.36 -9.61
N ILE A 104 4.07 -7.62 -9.50
CA ILE A 104 3.06 -8.22 -10.35
C ILE A 104 1.93 -8.67 -9.43
N ILE A 105 0.74 -8.11 -9.63
CA ILE A 105 -0.50 -8.49 -8.98
C ILE A 105 -1.19 -9.49 -9.89
N SER A 106 -1.33 -10.73 -9.46
CA SER A 106 -2.01 -11.78 -10.20
C SER A 106 -3.32 -12.12 -9.50
N ALA A 107 -4.44 -11.86 -10.14
CA ALA A 107 -5.77 -12.18 -9.64
C ALA A 107 -6.35 -13.39 -10.37
N THR A 108 -7.12 -14.20 -9.65
CA THR A 108 -7.82 -15.37 -10.16
C THR A 108 -9.31 -15.27 -9.91
N SER A 109 -10.13 -15.68 -10.87
CA SER A 109 -11.59 -15.71 -10.77
C SER A 109 -12.19 -16.78 -11.69
N ARG A 110 -13.45 -17.15 -11.44
CA ARG A 110 -14.23 -18.02 -12.34
C ARG A 110 -14.68 -17.31 -13.62
N SER A 111 -14.39 -16.03 -13.80
CA SER A 111 -14.63 -15.31 -15.06
C SER A 111 -13.41 -14.47 -15.45
N PRO A 112 -13.13 -14.36 -16.76
CA PRO A 112 -12.05 -13.49 -17.24
C PRO A 112 -12.22 -12.03 -16.81
N LYS A 113 -13.45 -11.52 -16.89
CA LYS A 113 -13.80 -10.16 -16.45
C LYS A 113 -13.58 -9.98 -14.95
N GLY A 114 -13.92 -11.00 -14.14
CA GLY A 114 -13.70 -10.96 -12.69
C GLY A 114 -12.21 -10.95 -12.33
N ALA A 115 -11.38 -11.72 -13.01
CA ALA A 115 -9.93 -11.71 -12.80
C ALA A 115 -9.31 -10.34 -13.15
N MET A 116 -9.69 -9.76 -14.29
CA MET A 116 -9.24 -8.39 -14.67
C MET A 116 -9.69 -7.36 -13.64
N LEU A 117 -10.97 -7.38 -13.26
CA LEU A 117 -11.54 -6.45 -12.31
C LEU A 117 -10.79 -6.46 -10.96
N VAL A 118 -10.52 -7.64 -10.43
CA VAL A 118 -9.79 -7.76 -9.14
C VAL A 118 -8.37 -7.23 -9.28
N ALA A 119 -7.65 -7.56 -10.35
CA ALA A 119 -6.29 -7.07 -10.56
C ALA A 119 -6.23 -5.53 -10.63
N ASP A 120 -7.17 -4.92 -11.37
CA ASP A 120 -7.24 -3.47 -11.53
C ASP A 120 -7.64 -2.77 -10.23
N ILE A 121 -8.64 -3.29 -9.51
CA ILE A 121 -9.08 -2.71 -8.24
C ILE A 121 -7.97 -2.80 -7.18
N VAL A 122 -7.27 -3.93 -7.09
CA VAL A 122 -6.13 -4.08 -6.15
C VAL A 122 -5.07 -3.02 -6.44
N GLN A 123 -4.73 -2.77 -7.70
CA GLN A 123 -3.77 -1.73 -8.07
C GLN A 123 -4.26 -0.34 -7.65
N VAL A 124 -5.48 0.02 -8.00
CA VAL A 124 -6.06 1.35 -7.70
C VAL A 124 -6.18 1.59 -6.19
N GLU A 125 -6.70 0.63 -5.43
CA GLU A 125 -6.84 0.76 -3.98
C GLU A 125 -5.46 0.77 -3.28
N TYR A 126 -4.48 0.04 -3.82
CA TYR A 126 -3.12 0.11 -3.31
C TYR A 126 -2.46 1.47 -3.54
N GLU A 127 -2.60 2.05 -4.73
CA GLU A 127 -2.10 3.40 -4.99
C GLU A 127 -2.71 4.44 -4.04
N LYS A 128 -4.00 4.34 -3.78
CA LYS A 128 -4.74 5.19 -2.86
C LYS A 128 -4.25 5.04 -1.42
N LEU A 129 -4.11 3.79 -0.96
CA LEU A 129 -3.58 3.47 0.36
C LEU A 129 -2.14 3.99 0.53
N HIS A 130 -1.30 3.79 -0.47
CA HIS A 130 0.08 4.26 -0.45
C HIS A 130 0.18 5.80 -0.39
N LYS A 131 -0.64 6.51 -1.17
CA LYS A 131 -0.72 7.98 -1.13
C LYS A 131 -1.19 8.48 0.24
N SER A 132 -2.22 7.86 0.81
CA SER A 132 -2.75 8.20 2.13
C SER A 132 -1.69 8.03 3.22
N ARG A 133 -1.02 6.87 3.26
CA ARG A 133 0.05 6.59 4.23
C ARG A 133 1.23 7.55 4.10
N LYS A 134 1.60 7.91 2.87
CA LYS A 134 2.65 8.90 2.61
C LYS A 134 2.27 10.28 3.13
N SER A 135 1.02 10.71 2.90
CA SER A 135 0.50 11.99 3.41
C SER A 135 0.53 12.03 4.93
N GLN A 136 0.02 10.99 5.60
CA GLN A 136 0.05 10.88 7.07
C GLN A 136 1.48 10.90 7.63
N GLN A 137 2.42 10.24 6.96
CA GLN A 137 3.82 10.24 7.38
C GLN A 137 4.44 11.65 7.28
N VAL A 138 4.16 12.38 6.21
CA VAL A 138 4.62 13.78 6.04
C VAL A 138 4.03 14.67 7.12
N GLU A 139 2.74 14.54 7.42
CA GLU A 139 2.04 15.30 8.45
C GLU A 139 2.62 15.02 9.84
N SER A 140 2.85 13.76 10.19
CA SER A 140 3.48 13.38 11.46
C SER A 140 4.89 13.94 11.62
N VAL A 141 5.69 13.97 10.55
CA VAL A 141 7.03 14.57 10.56
C VAL A 141 6.94 16.08 10.74
N ARG A 142 5.99 16.74 10.08
CA ARG A 142 5.76 18.17 10.24
C ARG A 142 5.40 18.52 11.68
N ASP A 143 4.45 17.79 12.27
CA ASP A 143 4.02 18.01 13.66
C ASP A 143 5.17 17.81 14.65
N LEU A 144 6.03 16.81 14.41
CA LEU A 144 7.23 16.59 15.21
C LEU A 144 8.19 17.76 15.11
N LEU A 145 8.44 18.29 13.91
CA LEU A 145 9.32 19.43 13.69
C LEU A 145 8.77 20.72 14.32
N GLU A 146 7.47 20.94 14.23
CA GLU A 146 6.81 22.10 14.87
C GLU A 146 6.93 22.01 16.40
N ASN A 147 6.76 20.83 17.00
CA ASN A 147 6.95 20.63 18.44
C ASN A 147 8.41 20.84 18.87
N LEU A 148 9.38 20.34 18.11
CA LEU A 148 10.80 20.56 18.38
C LEU A 148 11.19 22.04 18.28
N LEU A 149 10.67 22.75 17.30
CA LEU A 149 10.87 24.18 17.14
C LEU A 149 10.33 24.95 18.34
N LYS A 150 9.10 24.64 18.78
CA LYS A 150 8.48 25.25 19.96
C LYS A 150 9.33 25.02 21.22
N GLN A 151 9.76 23.80 21.46
CA GLN A 151 10.64 23.48 22.60
C GLN A 151 11.98 24.23 22.54
N SER A 152 12.56 24.41 21.34
CA SER A 152 13.79 25.16 21.14
C SER A 152 13.62 26.64 21.47
N LEU A 153 12.50 27.24 21.03
CA LEU A 153 12.18 28.65 21.32
C LEU A 153 11.95 28.88 22.82
N GLU A 154 11.21 27.99 23.49
CA GLU A 154 10.98 28.05 24.94
C GLU A 154 12.31 27.96 25.71
N LYS A 155 13.23 27.12 25.27
CA LYS A 155 14.56 26.98 25.87
C LYS A 155 15.44 28.20 25.64
N GLU A 156 15.36 28.79 24.46
CA GLU A 156 16.08 30.03 24.14
C GLU A 156 15.57 31.20 24.99
N GLN A 157 14.26 31.34 25.18
CA GLN A 157 13.66 32.34 26.04
C GLN A 157 14.12 32.18 27.49
N PHE A 158 14.05 30.91 28.02
CA PHE A 158 14.50 30.62 29.37
C PHE A 158 15.98 31.00 29.59
N LEU A 159 16.85 30.61 28.66
CA LEU A 159 18.27 30.99 28.74
C LEU A 159 18.48 32.51 28.64
N GLY A 160 17.69 33.24 27.85
CA GLY A 160 17.71 34.67 27.74
C GLY A 160 17.32 35.37 29.05
N GLU A 161 16.30 34.83 29.74
CA GLU A 161 15.87 35.30 31.05
C GLU A 161 16.95 35.08 32.14
N GLU A 162 17.54 33.87 32.19
CA GLU A 162 18.65 33.57 33.11
C GLU A 162 19.84 34.50 32.87
N MET A 163 20.27 34.71 31.63
CA MET A 163 21.35 35.60 31.29
C MET A 163 21.06 37.08 31.70
N SER A 164 19.80 37.48 31.61
CA SER A 164 19.38 38.83 32.03
C SER A 164 19.43 39.03 33.54
N LEU A 165 19.12 37.97 34.32
CA LEU A 165 19.24 37.96 35.78
C LEU A 165 20.72 38.05 36.21
N TYR A 166 21.60 37.23 35.62
CA TYR A 166 23.03 37.29 35.91
C TYR A 166 23.68 38.67 35.61
N LYS A 167 23.19 39.39 34.62
CA LYS A 167 23.66 40.75 34.28
C LYS A 167 23.20 41.83 35.26
N LYS A 168 22.12 41.58 36.02
CA LYS A 168 21.62 42.53 37.03
C LYS A 168 22.32 42.38 38.37
N ASP A 169 22.94 41.23 38.65
CA ASP A 169 23.65 40.93 39.89
C ASP A 169 25.14 41.25 39.83
N LEU A 170 25.61 41.76 38.71
CA LEU A 170 26.98 42.31 38.50
C LEU A 170 26.95 43.84 38.51
#